data_99f4f825bd8298bfd19723dea328d30e
#
_entry.id   99f4f825bd8298bfd19723dea328d30e
#
_cell.length_a   1.000
_cell.length_b   1.000
_cell.length_c   1.000
_cell.angle_alpha   90.00
_cell.angle_beta   90.00
_cell.angle_gamma   90.00
#
_symmetry.space_group_name_H-M   'P 1'
#
loop_
_entity.id
_entity.type
_entity.pdbx_description
1 polymer ?
#
loop_
_entity_poly.entity_id
_entity_poly.type
_entity_poly.pdbx_seq_one_letter_code
_entity_poly.pdbx_strand_id
1 'polypeptide(L)'
;MTEATQQAAEFLENVFDMTGLQLRVKVKQAVSGEVLDIEGNDAELLQAQTGELLEALQHLINQVFGRSLAGGERLVCDVHGFRATREAELQAMANLAANRVRQTGIAFTFEPMSANERRIIHLTLADSPDLSTESIGEGAERKLRISLKSAARQG
;
A
#
# COMPACT_ATOMS: atom_id res chain seq x y z
N MET A 1 -14.36 -15.88 -11.49
CA MET A 1 -12.96 -16.22 -11.18
C MET A 1 -12.26 -16.60 -12.46
N THR A 2 -11.19 -15.89 -12.77
CA THR A 2 -10.39 -16.18 -13.95
C THR A 2 -9.46 -17.37 -13.72
N GLU A 3 -9.03 -18.04 -14.80
CA GLU A 3 -8.06 -19.14 -14.71
C GLU A 3 -6.74 -18.67 -14.10
N ALA A 4 -6.28 -17.49 -14.47
CA ALA A 4 -5.05 -16.90 -13.93
C ALA A 4 -5.15 -16.66 -12.41
N THR A 5 -6.29 -16.20 -11.93
CA THR A 5 -6.54 -16.00 -10.50
C THR A 5 -6.52 -17.32 -9.73
N GLN A 6 -7.14 -18.35 -10.31
CA GLN A 6 -7.13 -19.71 -9.73
C GLN A 6 -5.71 -20.25 -9.62
N GLN A 7 -4.94 -20.16 -10.70
CA GLN A 7 -3.55 -20.62 -10.75
C GLN A 7 -2.67 -19.84 -9.75
N ALA A 8 -2.88 -18.53 -9.61
CA ALA A 8 -2.17 -17.71 -8.66
C ALA A 8 -2.48 -18.11 -7.21
N ALA A 9 -3.75 -18.39 -6.90
CA ALA A 9 -4.15 -18.86 -5.57
C ALA A 9 -3.49 -20.21 -5.23
N GLU A 10 -3.52 -21.15 -6.16
CA GLU A 10 -2.88 -22.47 -5.99
C GLU A 10 -1.36 -22.34 -5.83
N PHE A 11 -0.74 -21.46 -6.60
CA PHE A 11 0.68 -21.19 -6.48
C PHE A 11 1.05 -20.68 -5.10
N LEU A 12 0.30 -19.69 -4.57
CA LEU A 12 0.54 -19.17 -3.23
C LEU A 12 0.35 -20.24 -2.15
N GLU A 13 -0.71 -21.05 -2.23
CA GLU A 13 -0.93 -22.13 -1.27
C GLU A 13 0.21 -23.15 -1.28
N ASN A 14 0.73 -23.49 -2.47
CA ASN A 14 1.90 -24.35 -2.59
C ASN A 14 3.14 -23.72 -1.93
N VAL A 15 3.36 -22.42 -2.11
CA VAL A 15 4.45 -21.70 -1.45
C VAL A 15 4.29 -21.74 0.06
N PHE A 16 3.08 -21.54 0.57
CA PHE A 16 2.81 -21.59 2.01
C PHE A 16 3.04 -22.98 2.58
N ASP A 17 2.57 -24.00 1.89
CA ASP A 17 2.79 -25.41 2.32
C ASP A 17 4.29 -25.76 2.32
N MET A 18 5.04 -25.35 1.31
CA MET A 18 6.48 -25.60 1.21
C MET A 18 7.29 -24.87 2.28
N THR A 19 6.83 -23.71 2.71
CA THR A 19 7.51 -22.89 3.74
C THR A 19 7.01 -23.16 5.15
N GLY A 20 6.00 -24.03 5.31
CA GLY A 20 5.41 -24.35 6.61
C GLY A 20 4.51 -23.24 7.17
N LEU A 21 4.12 -22.27 6.36
CA LEU A 21 3.21 -21.21 6.79
C LEU A 21 1.76 -21.70 6.81
N GLN A 22 1.08 -21.43 7.92
CA GLN A 22 -0.34 -21.79 8.10
C GLN A 22 -1.22 -20.69 7.50
N LEU A 23 -1.26 -20.66 6.18
CA LEU A 23 -2.01 -19.69 5.39
C LEU A 23 -2.81 -20.39 4.29
N ARG A 24 -3.97 -19.82 3.98
CA ARG A 24 -4.85 -20.26 2.88
C ARG A 24 -5.28 -19.05 2.07
N VAL A 25 -5.62 -19.28 0.82
CA VAL A 25 -6.03 -18.23 -0.12
C VAL A 25 -7.47 -18.45 -0.53
N LYS A 26 -8.29 -17.41 -0.39
CA LYS A 26 -9.65 -17.36 -0.91
C LYS A 26 -9.73 -16.29 -1.98
N VAL A 27 -10.37 -16.61 -3.10
CA VAL A 27 -10.64 -15.61 -4.12
C VAL A 27 -11.94 -14.89 -3.76
N LYS A 28 -11.89 -13.58 -3.64
CA LYS A 28 -13.05 -12.72 -3.38
C LYS A 28 -13.26 -11.77 -4.53
N GLN A 29 -14.53 -11.47 -4.81
CA GLN A 29 -14.88 -10.43 -5.77
C GLN A 29 -15.03 -9.10 -5.04
N ALA A 30 -14.23 -8.13 -5.44
CA ALA A 30 -14.30 -6.75 -4.96
C ALA A 30 -14.75 -5.82 -6.09
N VAL A 31 -15.05 -4.58 -5.76
CA VAL A 31 -15.42 -3.56 -6.76
C VAL A 31 -14.29 -3.34 -7.77
N SER A 32 -13.05 -3.44 -7.31
CA SER A 32 -11.84 -3.25 -8.11
C SER A 32 -11.40 -4.52 -8.89
N GLY A 33 -12.15 -5.62 -8.78
CA GLY A 33 -11.79 -6.91 -9.42
C GLY A 33 -11.61 -8.04 -8.42
N GLU A 34 -10.96 -9.11 -8.87
CA GLU A 34 -10.69 -10.28 -8.03
C GLU A 34 -9.53 -10.03 -7.08
N VAL A 35 -9.70 -10.41 -5.82
CA VAL A 35 -8.72 -10.27 -4.75
C VAL A 35 -8.39 -11.64 -4.18
N LEU A 36 -7.11 -11.92 -4.04
CA LEU A 36 -6.60 -13.08 -3.32
C LEU A 36 -6.52 -12.72 -1.83
N ASP A 37 -7.55 -13.13 -1.09
CA ASP A 37 -7.63 -12.87 0.35
C ASP A 37 -6.94 -14.00 1.11
N ILE A 38 -5.88 -13.64 1.83
CA ILE A 38 -5.03 -14.59 2.56
C ILE A 38 -5.50 -14.60 4.01
N GLU A 39 -5.71 -15.80 4.54
CA GLU A 39 -6.12 -15.98 5.94
C GLU A 39 -5.38 -17.16 6.57
N GLY A 40 -5.34 -17.21 7.90
CA GLY A 40 -4.72 -18.29 8.64
C GLY A 40 -4.00 -17.83 9.89
N ASN A 41 -3.42 -18.78 10.62
CA ASN A 41 -2.75 -18.50 11.90
C ASN A 41 -1.52 -17.59 11.73
N ASP A 42 -0.85 -17.65 10.58
CA ASP A 42 0.36 -16.86 10.31
C ASP A 42 0.05 -15.53 9.58
N ALA A 43 -1.21 -15.11 9.53
CA ALA A 43 -1.64 -13.89 8.83
C ALA A 43 -0.94 -12.62 9.36
N GLU A 44 -0.56 -12.58 10.63
CA GLU A 44 0.16 -11.45 11.22
C GLU A 44 1.51 -11.18 10.55
N LEU A 45 2.16 -12.22 10.02
CA LEU A 45 3.42 -12.05 9.29
C LEU A 45 3.26 -11.19 8.04
N LEU A 46 2.09 -11.26 7.40
CA LEU A 46 1.78 -10.48 6.21
C LEU A 46 1.46 -9.02 6.52
N GLN A 47 1.05 -8.73 7.75
CA GLN A 47 0.74 -7.40 8.23
C GLN A 47 1.97 -6.69 8.81
N ALA A 48 2.98 -7.47 9.21
CA ALA A 48 4.20 -6.94 9.83
C ALA A 48 4.95 -6.01 8.86
N GLN A 49 5.67 -5.05 9.41
CA GLN A 49 6.47 -4.08 8.66
C GLN A 49 5.64 -3.37 7.57
N THR A 50 4.43 -2.92 7.96
CA THR A 50 3.50 -2.21 7.05
C THR A 50 3.13 -3.00 5.78
N GLY A 51 3.09 -4.33 5.89
CA GLY A 51 2.69 -5.22 4.81
C GLY A 51 3.78 -5.53 3.79
N GLU A 52 5.05 -5.46 4.18
CA GLU A 52 6.18 -5.72 3.27
C GLU A 52 6.09 -7.10 2.61
N LEU A 53 5.81 -8.14 3.39
CA LEU A 53 5.67 -9.50 2.84
C LEU A 53 4.45 -9.62 1.92
N LEU A 54 3.35 -8.99 2.29
CA LEU A 54 2.14 -8.95 1.45
C LEU A 54 2.41 -8.31 0.09
N GLU A 55 3.14 -7.19 0.08
CA GLU A 55 3.55 -6.53 -1.16
C GLU A 55 4.49 -7.40 -1.99
N ALA A 56 5.42 -8.10 -1.35
CA ALA A 56 6.34 -9.00 -2.03
C ALA A 56 5.60 -10.15 -2.71
N LEU A 57 4.62 -10.75 -2.03
CA LEU A 57 3.78 -11.82 -2.60
C LEU A 57 2.96 -11.30 -3.77
N GLN A 58 2.36 -10.13 -3.65
CA GLN A 58 1.60 -9.51 -4.75
C GLN A 58 2.49 -9.23 -5.95
N HIS A 59 3.69 -8.73 -5.73
CA HIS A 59 4.65 -8.50 -6.80
C HIS A 59 5.01 -9.81 -7.50
N LEU A 60 5.30 -10.85 -6.74
CA LEU A 60 5.66 -12.17 -7.26
C LEU A 60 4.55 -12.76 -8.15
N ILE A 61 3.30 -12.78 -7.68
CA ILE A 61 2.20 -13.35 -8.47
C ILE A 61 1.93 -12.53 -9.75
N ASN A 62 2.10 -11.23 -9.71
CA ASN A 62 1.96 -10.40 -10.91
C ASN A 62 3.11 -10.60 -11.90
N GLN A 63 4.32 -10.93 -11.43
CA GLN A 63 5.43 -11.29 -12.30
C GLN A 63 5.16 -12.63 -13.01
N VAL A 64 4.59 -13.59 -12.29
CA VAL A 64 4.35 -14.94 -12.84
C VAL A 64 3.10 -14.98 -13.72
N PHE A 65 2.01 -14.40 -13.28
CA PHE A 65 0.68 -14.55 -13.89
C PHE A 65 0.15 -13.29 -14.57
N GLY A 66 0.76 -12.15 -14.37
CA GLY A 66 0.23 -10.86 -14.85
C GLY A 66 0.06 -10.79 -16.36
N ARG A 67 0.87 -11.54 -17.13
CA ARG A 67 0.76 -11.59 -18.59
C ARG A 67 -0.46 -12.39 -19.07
N SER A 68 -0.99 -13.25 -18.23
CA SER A 68 -2.18 -14.08 -18.54
C SER A 68 -3.48 -13.34 -18.22
N LEU A 69 -3.41 -12.16 -17.64
CA LEU A 69 -4.57 -11.35 -17.32
C LEU A 69 -4.97 -10.47 -18.51
N ALA A 70 -6.27 -10.36 -18.72
CA ALA A 70 -6.81 -9.53 -19.79
C ALA A 70 -6.71 -8.04 -19.44
N GLY A 71 -6.51 -7.21 -20.47
CA GLY A 71 -6.68 -5.74 -20.32
C GLY A 71 -5.69 -5.04 -19.40
N GLY A 72 -4.57 -5.67 -19.02
CA GLY A 72 -3.62 -5.05 -18.11
C GLY A 72 -4.06 -5.09 -16.64
N GLU A 73 -5.04 -5.91 -16.31
CA GLU A 73 -5.46 -6.15 -14.94
C GLU A 73 -4.30 -6.66 -14.08
N ARG A 74 -4.39 -6.44 -12.79
CA ARG A 74 -3.39 -6.91 -11.82
C ARG A 74 -4.07 -7.72 -10.73
N LEU A 75 -3.38 -8.76 -10.31
CA LEU A 75 -3.78 -9.53 -9.13
C LEU A 75 -3.48 -8.73 -7.87
N VAL A 76 -4.43 -8.70 -6.96
CA VAL A 76 -4.29 -8.04 -5.66
C VAL A 76 -4.32 -9.09 -4.56
N CYS A 77 -3.34 -9.05 -3.67
CA CYS A 77 -3.34 -9.83 -2.44
C CYS A 77 -3.76 -8.94 -1.27
N ASP A 78 -4.58 -9.47 -0.38
CA ASP A 78 -4.93 -8.79 0.86
C ASP A 78 -4.97 -9.79 2.02
N VAL A 79 -4.97 -9.29 3.24
CA VAL A 79 -5.05 -10.08 4.46
C VAL A 79 -5.92 -9.33 5.46
N HIS A 80 -7.07 -9.90 5.80
CA HIS A 80 -8.00 -9.33 6.80
C HIS A 80 -8.34 -7.84 6.57
N GLY A 81 -8.47 -7.40 5.33
CA GLY A 81 -8.74 -5.99 5.02
C GLY A 81 -7.59 -5.04 5.38
N PHE A 82 -6.37 -5.55 5.47
CA PHE A 82 -5.19 -4.77 5.85
C PHE A 82 -5.00 -3.53 4.98
N ARG A 83 -5.20 -3.64 3.66
CA ARG A 83 -4.98 -2.51 2.75
C ARG A 83 -5.93 -1.35 3.03
N ALA A 84 -7.22 -1.63 3.24
CA ALA A 84 -8.20 -0.60 3.56
C ALA A 84 -7.93 0.05 4.93
N THR A 85 -7.57 -0.76 5.93
CA THR A 85 -7.20 -0.28 7.26
C THR A 85 -5.95 0.59 7.20
N ARG A 86 -4.92 0.15 6.48
CA ARG A 86 -3.67 0.91 6.33
C ARG A 86 -3.89 2.22 5.58
N GLU A 87 -4.71 2.21 4.53
CA GLU A 87 -5.07 3.43 3.82
C GLU A 87 -5.76 4.43 4.74
N ALA A 88 -6.72 3.98 5.55
CA ALA A 88 -7.39 4.84 6.52
C ALA A 88 -6.42 5.42 7.56
N GLU A 89 -5.47 4.63 8.04
CA GLU A 89 -4.42 5.10 8.94
C GLU A 89 -3.55 6.18 8.29
N LEU A 90 -3.12 5.96 7.05
CA LEU A 90 -2.29 6.93 6.32
C LEU A 90 -3.05 8.24 6.08
N GLN A 91 -4.34 8.16 5.75
CA GLN A 91 -5.18 9.34 5.59
C GLN A 91 -5.31 10.13 6.90
N ALA A 92 -5.52 9.44 8.02
CA ALA A 92 -5.58 10.06 9.34
C ALA A 92 -4.24 10.71 9.72
N MET A 93 -3.13 10.02 9.48
CA MET A 93 -1.78 10.54 9.71
C MET A 93 -1.51 11.79 8.87
N ALA A 94 -1.92 11.77 7.59
CA ALA A 94 -1.76 12.91 6.69
C ALA A 94 -2.52 14.14 7.21
N ASN A 95 -3.77 13.98 7.61
CA ASN A 95 -4.59 15.07 8.12
C ASN A 95 -4.06 15.63 9.44
N LEU A 96 -3.60 14.76 10.34
CA LEU A 96 -3.00 15.17 11.59
C LEU A 96 -1.71 15.98 11.36
N ALA A 97 -0.83 15.48 10.50
CA ALA A 97 0.41 16.16 10.14
C ALA A 97 0.14 17.50 9.44
N ALA A 98 -0.85 17.55 8.54
CA ALA A 98 -1.25 18.78 7.86
C ALA A 98 -1.70 19.86 8.86
N ASN A 99 -2.52 19.49 9.83
CA ASN A 99 -2.97 20.42 10.86
C ASN A 99 -1.79 20.93 11.71
N ARG A 100 -0.86 20.05 12.04
CA ARG A 100 0.35 20.43 12.80
C ARG A 100 1.21 21.42 12.03
N VAL A 101 1.43 21.17 10.73
CA VAL A 101 2.18 22.08 9.85
C VAL A 101 1.51 23.45 9.78
N ARG A 102 0.17 23.49 9.67
CA ARG A 102 -0.58 24.74 9.65
C ARG A 102 -0.46 25.52 10.95
N GLN A 103 -0.47 24.83 12.10
CA GLN A 103 -0.38 25.45 13.42
C GLN A 103 1.03 25.95 13.74
N THR A 104 2.05 25.22 13.36
CA THR A 104 3.45 25.51 13.75
C THR A 104 4.23 26.25 12.67
N GLY A 105 3.82 26.16 11.41
CA GLY A 105 4.60 26.64 10.27
C GLY A 105 5.85 25.82 9.96
N ILE A 106 6.08 24.75 10.71
CA ILE A 106 7.27 23.89 10.57
C ILE A 106 6.93 22.68 9.72
N ALA A 107 7.76 22.39 8.72
CA ALA A 107 7.60 21.22 7.88
C ALA A 107 7.63 19.92 8.70
N PHE A 108 6.82 18.95 8.28
CA PHE A 108 6.75 17.63 8.89
C PHE A 108 7.25 16.57 7.90
N THR A 109 8.12 15.69 8.37
CA THR A 109 8.63 14.56 7.58
C THR A 109 8.18 13.25 8.22
N PHE A 110 7.53 12.42 7.41
CA PHE A 110 7.12 11.08 7.82
C PHE A 110 8.31 10.13 7.87
N GLU A 111 8.15 9.01 8.56
CA GLU A 111 9.10 7.91 8.49
C GLU A 111 9.19 7.36 7.05
N PRO A 112 10.28 6.67 6.70
CA PRO A 112 10.38 6.04 5.38
C PRO A 112 9.19 5.14 5.08
N MET A 113 8.68 5.21 3.87
CA MET A 113 7.52 4.42 3.43
C MET A 113 7.59 4.13 1.94
N SER A 114 6.81 3.14 1.49
CA SER A 114 6.74 2.74 0.09
C SER A 114 6.20 3.87 -0.79
N ALA A 115 6.47 3.78 -2.09
CA ALA A 115 5.94 4.72 -3.07
C ALA A 115 4.41 4.76 -3.05
N ASN A 116 3.74 3.62 -2.87
CA ASN A 116 2.29 3.54 -2.79
C ASN A 116 1.76 4.28 -1.55
N GLU A 117 2.38 4.11 -0.39
CA GLU A 117 1.99 4.82 0.83
C GLU A 117 2.21 6.33 0.71
N ARG A 118 3.34 6.76 0.15
CA ARG A 118 3.61 8.18 -0.12
C ARG A 118 2.55 8.78 -1.06
N ARG A 119 2.14 8.02 -2.05
CA ARG A 119 1.08 8.43 -2.96
C ARG A 119 -0.26 8.63 -2.25
N ILE A 120 -0.63 7.74 -1.35
CA ILE A 120 -1.88 7.86 -0.57
C ILE A 120 -1.89 9.17 0.22
N ILE A 121 -0.80 9.50 0.91
CA ILE A 121 -0.68 10.76 1.66
C ILE A 121 -0.74 11.96 0.70
N HIS A 122 -0.02 11.92 -0.40
CA HIS A 122 -0.04 12.98 -1.40
C HIS A 122 -1.45 13.24 -1.93
N LEU A 123 -2.19 12.19 -2.30
CA LEU A 123 -3.55 12.29 -2.79
C LEU A 123 -4.52 12.79 -1.71
N THR A 124 -4.33 12.38 -0.46
CA THR A 124 -5.15 12.86 0.66
C THR A 124 -5.04 14.37 0.83
N LEU A 125 -3.87 14.94 0.58
CA LEU A 125 -3.58 16.37 0.75
C LEU A 125 -3.62 17.17 -0.55
N ALA A 126 -3.93 16.54 -1.69
CA ALA A 126 -3.88 17.17 -3.00
C ALA A 126 -4.83 18.37 -3.13
N ASP A 127 -5.96 18.36 -2.43
CA ASP A 127 -6.95 19.43 -2.44
C ASP A 127 -6.64 20.56 -1.43
N SER A 128 -5.52 20.48 -0.74
CA SER A 128 -5.08 21.49 0.23
C SER A 128 -4.17 22.53 -0.46
N PRO A 129 -4.69 23.69 -0.86
CA PRO A 129 -3.92 24.65 -1.66
C PRO A 129 -2.79 25.33 -0.89
N ASP A 130 -2.83 25.26 0.44
CA ASP A 130 -1.83 25.85 1.34
C ASP A 130 -0.65 24.91 1.64
N LEU A 131 -0.74 23.65 1.23
CA LEU A 131 0.27 22.64 1.53
C LEU A 131 1.01 22.17 0.28
N SER A 132 2.29 21.84 0.48
CA SER A 132 3.14 21.20 -0.51
C SER A 132 3.63 19.87 0.05
N THR A 133 3.60 18.84 -0.78
CA THR A 133 4.13 17.51 -0.45
C THR A 133 5.25 17.16 -1.42
N GLU A 134 6.35 16.61 -0.89
CA GLU A 134 7.45 16.14 -1.72
C GLU A 134 8.06 14.87 -1.16
N SER A 135 8.44 13.95 -2.05
CA SER A 135 9.21 12.77 -1.68
C SER A 135 10.70 13.13 -1.64
N ILE A 136 11.37 12.76 -0.56
CA ILE A 136 12.80 13.01 -0.34
C ILE A 136 13.52 11.72 -0.01
N GLY A 137 14.82 11.65 -0.31
CA GLY A 137 15.65 10.48 -0.07
C GLY A 137 15.60 9.49 -1.22
N GLU A 138 16.24 8.33 -1.03
CA GLU A 138 16.38 7.30 -2.05
C GLU A 138 16.13 5.90 -1.47
N GLY A 139 15.66 4.99 -2.31
CA GLY A 139 15.49 3.58 -1.96
C GLY A 139 14.58 3.37 -0.75
N ALA A 140 15.00 2.50 0.15
CA ALA A 140 14.24 2.15 1.35
C ALA A 140 14.11 3.30 2.36
N GLU A 141 14.97 4.31 2.27
CA GLU A 141 14.96 5.49 3.14
C GLU A 141 14.10 6.64 2.60
N ARG A 142 13.47 6.44 1.44
CA ARG A 142 12.65 7.48 0.83
C ARG A 142 11.38 7.74 1.63
N LYS A 143 11.12 9.01 1.90
CA LYS A 143 10.05 9.48 2.78
C LYS A 143 9.34 10.70 2.19
N LEU A 144 8.24 11.10 2.80
CA LEU A 144 7.44 12.23 2.38
C LEU A 144 7.57 13.38 3.37
N ARG A 145 7.66 14.59 2.86
CA ARG A 145 7.69 15.82 3.64
C ARG A 145 6.51 16.70 3.28
N ILE A 146 5.83 17.24 4.28
CA ILE A 146 4.75 18.22 4.13
C ILE A 146 5.25 19.57 4.62
N SER A 147 4.99 20.62 3.84
CA SER A 147 5.32 21.99 4.22
C SER A 147 4.21 22.96 3.76
N LEU A 148 4.18 24.12 4.36
CA LEU A 148 3.35 25.21 3.85
C LEU A 148 3.91 25.69 2.52
N LYS A 149 3.02 26.00 1.56
CA LYS A 149 3.42 26.74 0.38
C LYS A 149 3.89 28.13 0.79
N SER A 150 5.08 28.49 0.39
CA SER A 150 5.71 29.73 0.83
C SER A 150 4.98 30.96 0.31
N ALA A 151 4.48 31.79 1.22
CA ALA A 151 3.96 33.12 0.91
C ALA A 151 5.07 34.05 0.41
N ALA A 152 6.33 33.78 0.72
CA ALA A 152 7.50 34.56 0.29
C ALA A 152 7.68 34.59 -1.23
N ARG A 153 7.02 33.71 -1.97
CA ARG A 153 7.01 33.71 -3.43
C ARG A 153 6.05 34.73 -4.05
N GLN A 154 5.35 35.46 -3.21
CA GLN A 154 4.41 36.50 -3.66
C GLN A 154 5.08 37.89 -3.80
N GLY A 155 6.35 37.95 -3.47
CA GLY A 155 7.09 39.19 -3.61
C GLY A 155 7.68 39.40 -4.99
#